data_30be5df7247992277fababc71ade13a0
#
_entry.id   30be5df7247992277fababc71ade13a0
#
_cell.length_a   1.000
_cell.length_b   1.000
_cell.length_c   1.000
_cell.angle_alpha   90.00
_cell.angle_beta   90.00
_cell.angle_gamma   90.00
#
_symmetry.space_group_name_H-M   'P 1'
#
loop_
_entity.id
_entity.type
_entity.pdbx_description
1 polymer ?
#
loop_
_entity_poly.entity_id
_entity_poly.type
_entity_poly.pdbx_seq_one_letter_code
_entity_poly.pdbx_strand_id
1 'polypeptide(L)'
;TKTYRDYREMLDSEPEIDAVLISTPDHMHAPIAMHAIGMGKHVYVQKPLCHTVNECRMLARAAEANNVVTQMGNQGHAGEGARLINEWVASGALGDISEVHCWTNRPVWPQGIGRPEGETPIPDSLGWDLWLGAASHRPYVERAYHPFNWRGWLDFGTGVVGDMGAHIIDHPYWALNLGLPSRISASSSRFGRGMETFPIASKIHFEFPANDTRPSVKMTWYDGGLMPERPLGLENGRQMGDNDGGVLIVGQRNILMHGVYGRDPQLIPASVHSSVQAPERTLPRSTGIYQEWIDAIKDRSKRTTSGFEYSGRLTETMLLGNIATIRAGDHKVLDYDAGSMRFTNDEEANGYLDKSYRPGFGLV
;
A
#
# COMPACT_ATOMS: atom_id res chain seq x y z
N THR A 1 23.24 2.60 22.78
CA THR A 1 22.58 1.84 21.68
C THR A 1 23.66 1.17 20.88
N LYS A 2 23.55 -0.13 20.66
CA LYS A 2 24.40 -0.90 19.74
C LYS A 2 23.98 -0.65 18.29
N THR A 3 24.90 -0.74 17.35
CA THR A 3 24.63 -0.58 15.91
C THR A 3 25.20 -1.76 15.15
N TYR A 4 24.46 -2.25 14.16
CA TYR A 4 24.82 -3.35 13.31
C TYR A 4 24.63 -2.95 11.83
N ARG A 5 25.43 -3.49 10.94
CA ARG A 5 25.26 -3.29 9.50
C ARG A 5 24.28 -4.31 8.90
N ASP A 6 24.25 -5.51 9.44
CA ASP A 6 23.39 -6.61 9.02
C ASP A 6 22.37 -6.92 10.10
N TYR A 7 21.09 -6.94 9.74
CA TYR A 7 19.99 -7.25 10.65
C TYR A 7 20.06 -8.67 11.20
N ARG A 8 20.66 -9.62 10.45
CA ARG A 8 20.83 -11.00 10.88
C ARG A 8 21.80 -11.08 12.04
N GLU A 9 22.95 -10.41 11.91
CA GLU A 9 23.95 -10.29 12.99
C GLU A 9 23.31 -9.63 14.25
N MET A 10 22.49 -8.60 14.05
CA MET A 10 21.79 -7.95 15.17
C MET A 10 20.87 -8.92 15.90
N LEU A 11 20.03 -9.65 15.18
CA LEU A 11 19.05 -10.55 15.79
C LEU A 11 19.72 -11.77 16.46
N ASP A 12 20.79 -12.28 15.87
CA ASP A 12 21.55 -13.40 16.44
C ASP A 12 22.30 -12.99 17.73
N SER A 13 22.82 -11.74 17.75
CA SER A 13 23.63 -11.24 18.87
C SER A 13 22.82 -10.65 20.03
N GLU A 14 21.55 -10.31 19.82
CA GLU A 14 20.68 -9.64 20.79
C GLU A 14 19.40 -10.46 21.01
N PRO A 15 19.46 -11.60 21.68
CA PRO A 15 18.30 -12.49 21.88
C PRO A 15 17.19 -11.86 22.69
N GLU A 16 17.48 -10.84 23.52
CA GLU A 16 16.52 -10.09 24.32
C GLU A 16 15.65 -9.09 23.54
N ILE A 17 15.85 -8.94 22.25
CA ILE A 17 14.94 -8.14 21.39
C ILE A 17 13.58 -8.85 21.36
N ASP A 18 12.52 -8.18 21.81
CA ASP A 18 11.14 -8.69 21.74
C ASP A 18 10.44 -8.31 20.44
N ALA A 19 10.83 -7.18 19.84
CA ALA A 19 10.10 -6.59 18.73
C ALA A 19 11.03 -5.83 17.79
N VAL A 20 10.71 -5.88 16.47
CA VAL A 20 11.50 -5.28 15.40
C VAL A 20 10.66 -4.30 14.59
N LEU A 21 11.18 -3.07 14.39
CA LEU A 21 10.61 -2.10 13.47
C LEU A 21 11.45 -2.09 12.18
N ILE A 22 10.80 -2.32 11.03
CA ILE A 22 11.43 -2.45 9.72
C ILE A 22 11.08 -1.20 8.89
N SER A 23 12.12 -0.45 8.46
CA SER A 23 12.00 0.79 7.68
C SER A 23 12.98 0.82 6.50
N THR A 24 13.31 -0.32 5.96
CA THR A 24 14.15 -0.47 4.77
C THR A 24 13.37 -0.11 3.49
N PRO A 25 13.99 -0.11 2.29
CA PRO A 25 13.24 -0.15 1.04
C PRO A 25 12.32 -1.38 0.93
N ASP A 26 11.23 -1.26 0.16
CA ASP A 26 10.12 -2.21 0.10
C ASP A 26 10.57 -3.66 -0.16
N HIS A 27 11.56 -3.86 -1.04
CA HIS A 27 12.03 -5.19 -1.43
C HIS A 27 12.65 -6.00 -0.30
N MET A 28 13.04 -5.34 0.81
CA MET A 28 13.62 -5.97 1.99
C MET A 28 12.65 -6.14 3.15
N HIS A 29 11.43 -5.60 3.05
CA HIS A 29 10.44 -5.72 4.12
C HIS A 29 10.15 -7.18 4.47
N ALA A 30 9.78 -8.00 3.48
CA ALA A 30 9.40 -9.39 3.71
C ALA A 30 10.58 -10.27 4.17
N PRO A 31 11.77 -10.24 3.57
CA PRO A 31 12.92 -11.01 4.06
C PRO A 31 13.24 -10.75 5.54
N ILE A 32 13.28 -9.48 5.94
CA ILE A 32 13.59 -9.11 7.34
C ILE A 32 12.44 -9.53 8.27
N ALA A 33 11.19 -9.27 7.86
CA ALA A 33 10.01 -9.61 8.66
C ALA A 33 9.87 -11.12 8.87
N MET A 34 10.06 -11.92 7.81
CA MET A 34 10.02 -13.39 7.89
C MET A 34 11.07 -13.93 8.86
N HIS A 35 12.31 -13.41 8.77
CA HIS A 35 13.40 -13.81 9.67
C HIS A 35 13.05 -13.48 11.13
N ALA A 36 12.58 -12.25 11.42
CA ALA A 36 12.19 -11.83 12.76
C ALA A 36 11.01 -12.66 13.30
N ILE A 37 9.98 -12.92 12.47
CA ILE A 37 8.82 -13.75 12.82
C ILE A 37 9.25 -15.18 13.12
N GLY A 38 10.17 -15.77 12.33
CA GLY A 38 10.72 -17.09 12.55
C GLY A 38 11.46 -17.23 13.90
N MET A 39 12.02 -16.12 14.42
CA MET A 39 12.61 -16.02 15.74
C MET A 39 11.58 -15.66 16.86
N GLY A 40 10.28 -15.64 16.55
CA GLY A 40 9.22 -15.29 17.50
C GLY A 40 9.14 -13.81 17.88
N LYS A 41 9.78 -12.91 17.11
CA LYS A 41 9.77 -11.48 17.40
C LYS A 41 8.50 -10.81 16.86
N HIS A 42 7.96 -9.85 17.60
CA HIS A 42 6.87 -8.99 17.13
C HIS A 42 7.37 -8.01 16.06
N VAL A 43 6.56 -7.69 15.06
CA VAL A 43 7.05 -6.95 13.89
C VAL A 43 6.15 -5.75 13.55
N TYR A 44 6.78 -4.59 13.41
CA TYR A 44 6.21 -3.41 12.76
C TYR A 44 6.92 -3.19 11.44
N VAL A 45 6.20 -3.18 10.33
CA VAL A 45 6.77 -2.96 8.99
C VAL A 45 6.24 -1.66 8.41
N GLN A 46 7.14 -0.83 7.87
CA GLN A 46 6.71 0.36 7.12
C GLN A 46 5.89 -0.03 5.89
N LYS A 47 5.08 0.89 5.41
CA LYS A 47 4.22 0.73 4.23
C LYS A 47 5.03 0.86 2.91
N PRO A 48 4.62 0.15 1.86
CA PRO A 48 3.66 -0.95 1.87
C PRO A 48 4.24 -2.18 2.60
N LEU A 49 3.38 -3.13 2.98
CA LEU A 49 3.82 -4.26 3.80
C LEU A 49 4.99 -5.03 3.18
N CYS A 50 4.97 -5.22 1.87
CA CYS A 50 5.95 -6.01 1.14
C CYS A 50 5.96 -5.66 -0.36
N HIS A 51 6.79 -6.37 -1.12
CA HIS A 51 7.12 -6.06 -2.51
C HIS A 51 6.37 -6.93 -3.53
N THR A 52 5.92 -8.14 -3.16
CA THR A 52 5.17 -9.05 -4.05
C THR A 52 3.89 -9.56 -3.39
N VAL A 53 2.95 -10.05 -4.23
CA VAL A 53 1.68 -10.62 -3.75
C VAL A 53 1.92 -11.85 -2.89
N ASN A 54 2.85 -12.72 -3.29
CA ASN A 54 3.19 -13.91 -2.51
C ASN A 54 3.74 -13.56 -1.13
N GLU A 55 4.60 -12.54 -1.04
CA GLU A 55 5.12 -12.04 0.24
C GLU A 55 4.00 -11.60 1.20
N CYS A 56 2.96 -10.91 0.70
CA CYS A 56 1.82 -10.50 1.53
C CYS A 56 1.18 -11.69 2.25
N ARG A 57 0.93 -12.76 1.51
CA ARG A 57 0.26 -13.96 2.04
C ARG A 57 1.17 -14.77 2.94
N MET A 58 2.46 -14.88 2.60
CA MET A 58 3.45 -15.56 3.42
C MET A 58 3.61 -14.87 4.79
N LEU A 59 3.73 -13.54 4.81
CA LEU A 59 3.84 -12.77 6.05
C LEU A 59 2.62 -12.92 6.96
N ALA A 60 1.40 -12.86 6.40
CA ALA A 60 0.19 -13.04 7.19
C ALA A 60 0.11 -14.44 7.82
N ARG A 61 0.42 -15.49 7.04
CA ARG A 61 0.46 -16.89 7.53
C ARG A 61 1.55 -17.10 8.56
N ALA A 62 2.75 -16.56 8.34
CA ALA A 62 3.86 -16.69 9.27
C ALA A 62 3.55 -15.99 10.61
N ALA A 63 2.94 -14.81 10.57
CA ALA A 63 2.54 -14.07 11.77
C ALA A 63 1.51 -14.85 12.61
N GLU A 64 0.52 -15.45 11.94
CA GLU A 64 -0.50 -16.29 12.59
C GLU A 64 0.13 -17.54 13.19
N ALA A 65 0.94 -18.28 12.41
CA ALA A 65 1.57 -19.54 12.84
C ALA A 65 2.52 -19.36 14.03
N ASN A 66 3.22 -18.22 14.10
CA ASN A 66 4.13 -17.90 15.21
C ASN A 66 3.48 -17.09 16.33
N ASN A 67 2.17 -16.79 16.21
CA ASN A 67 1.42 -16.02 17.21
C ASN A 67 2.11 -14.70 17.61
N VAL A 68 2.67 -13.97 16.66
CA VAL A 68 3.33 -12.67 16.88
C VAL A 68 2.39 -11.50 16.60
N VAL A 69 2.59 -10.39 17.30
CA VAL A 69 1.86 -9.14 17.05
C VAL A 69 2.50 -8.43 15.88
N THR A 70 1.68 -8.06 14.92
CA THR A 70 2.13 -7.34 13.70
C THR A 70 1.39 -6.04 13.50
N GLN A 71 2.03 -5.07 12.85
CA GLN A 71 1.43 -3.78 12.46
C GLN A 71 2.12 -3.27 11.20
N MET A 72 1.35 -2.73 10.26
CA MET A 72 1.89 -1.95 9.15
C MET A 72 1.89 -0.45 9.46
N GLY A 73 2.84 0.27 8.91
CA GLY A 73 3.06 1.70 9.15
C GLY A 73 2.21 2.64 8.29
N ASN A 74 0.93 2.36 8.07
CA ASN A 74 -0.02 3.25 7.39
C ASN A 74 -0.69 4.20 8.40
N GLN A 75 0.01 5.26 8.79
CA GLN A 75 -0.33 6.13 9.93
C GLN A 75 -1.76 6.68 9.92
N GLY A 76 -2.31 7.00 8.74
CA GLY A 76 -3.69 7.48 8.59
C GLY A 76 -4.75 6.52 9.12
N HIS A 77 -4.45 5.21 9.09
CA HIS A 77 -5.34 4.17 9.59
C HIS A 77 -5.70 4.34 11.07
N ALA A 78 -4.75 4.82 11.88
CA ALA A 78 -4.96 5.12 13.30
C ALA A 78 -5.61 6.49 13.54
N GLY A 79 -5.81 7.32 12.50
CA GLY A 79 -6.33 8.67 12.61
C GLY A 79 -7.82 8.76 12.92
N GLU A 80 -8.26 9.90 13.44
CA GLU A 80 -9.69 10.20 13.66
C GLU A 80 -10.47 10.17 12.33
N GLY A 81 -9.88 10.71 11.25
CA GLY A 81 -10.55 10.75 9.95
C GLY A 81 -10.88 9.37 9.40
N ALA A 82 -10.01 8.37 9.61
CA ALA A 82 -10.30 6.99 9.21
C ALA A 82 -11.56 6.45 9.90
N ARG A 83 -11.75 6.73 11.21
CA ARG A 83 -12.95 6.35 11.96
C ARG A 83 -14.16 7.08 11.43
N LEU A 84 -14.07 8.40 11.23
CA LEU A 84 -15.16 9.20 10.70
C LEU A 84 -15.60 8.74 9.30
N ILE A 85 -14.69 8.37 8.42
CA ILE A 85 -15.02 7.84 7.09
C ILE A 85 -15.83 6.54 7.23
N ASN A 86 -15.41 5.61 8.09
CA ASN A 86 -16.15 4.40 8.37
C ASN A 86 -17.54 4.69 8.95
N GLU A 87 -17.64 5.61 9.88
CA GLU A 87 -18.89 6.01 10.54
C GLU A 87 -19.84 6.72 9.55
N TRP A 88 -19.33 7.58 8.65
CA TRP A 88 -20.12 8.15 7.56
C TRP A 88 -20.68 7.08 6.61
N VAL A 89 -19.90 6.10 6.23
CA VAL A 89 -20.36 4.98 5.39
C VAL A 89 -21.42 4.16 6.13
N ALA A 90 -21.13 3.77 7.37
CA ALA A 90 -22.03 2.95 8.19
C ALA A 90 -23.35 3.63 8.53
N SER A 91 -23.38 4.98 8.61
CA SER A 91 -24.62 5.74 8.86
C SER A 91 -25.63 5.67 7.72
N GLY A 92 -25.23 5.19 6.54
CA GLY A 92 -26.06 5.17 5.33
C GLY A 92 -26.26 6.55 4.70
N ALA A 93 -25.56 7.59 5.15
CA ALA A 93 -25.69 8.95 4.61
C ALA A 93 -25.34 9.04 3.12
N LEU A 94 -24.50 8.13 2.62
CA LEU A 94 -24.13 8.08 1.20
C LEU A 94 -25.13 7.27 0.36
N GLY A 95 -25.95 6.41 0.96
CA GLY A 95 -26.72 5.39 0.24
C GLY A 95 -25.82 4.28 -0.29
N ASP A 96 -26.25 3.52 -1.31
CA ASP A 96 -25.45 2.50 -1.94
C ASP A 96 -24.23 3.12 -2.63
N ILE A 97 -23.04 2.56 -2.34
CA ILE A 97 -21.77 3.07 -2.87
C ILE A 97 -21.32 2.11 -3.96
N SER A 98 -21.16 2.62 -5.18
CA SER A 98 -20.74 1.83 -6.35
C SER A 98 -19.42 2.29 -6.95
N GLU A 99 -18.92 3.47 -6.57
CA GLU A 99 -17.75 4.06 -7.20
C GLU A 99 -16.85 4.76 -6.17
N VAL A 100 -15.53 4.61 -6.34
CA VAL A 100 -14.50 5.27 -5.54
C VAL A 100 -13.41 5.80 -6.46
N HIS A 101 -12.97 7.03 -6.23
CA HIS A 101 -11.80 7.62 -6.91
C HIS A 101 -10.73 7.95 -5.89
N CYS A 102 -9.50 7.48 -6.16
CA CYS A 102 -8.31 7.71 -5.35
C CYS A 102 -7.25 8.37 -6.21
N TRP A 103 -6.65 9.47 -5.78
CA TRP A 103 -5.62 10.13 -6.58
C TRP A 103 -4.50 10.69 -5.72
N THR A 104 -3.32 10.89 -6.36
CA THR A 104 -2.17 11.56 -5.76
C THR A 104 -1.40 12.39 -6.78
N ASN A 105 -0.67 13.39 -6.32
CA ASN A 105 0.24 14.21 -7.13
C ASN A 105 1.61 13.56 -7.38
N ARG A 106 1.86 12.35 -6.83
CA ARG A 106 3.12 11.61 -7.01
C ARG A 106 3.21 11.01 -8.43
N PRO A 107 4.46 10.69 -8.93
CA PRO A 107 5.72 10.61 -8.21
C PRO A 107 6.46 11.96 -8.09
N VAL A 108 7.31 12.09 -7.05
CA VAL A 108 8.31 13.15 -6.92
C VAL A 108 9.74 12.61 -7.06
N TRP A 109 9.86 11.35 -7.41
CA TRP A 109 11.10 10.64 -7.74
C TRP A 109 11.09 10.23 -9.23
N PRO A 110 12.27 9.94 -9.84
CA PRO A 110 12.33 9.52 -11.23
C PRO A 110 11.57 8.23 -11.51
N GLN A 111 10.69 8.27 -12.50
CA GLN A 111 10.00 7.11 -13.08
C GLN A 111 9.96 7.25 -14.62
N GLY A 112 9.58 6.17 -15.32
CA GLY A 112 9.55 6.14 -16.79
C GLY A 112 10.94 6.09 -17.42
N ILE A 113 11.94 5.57 -16.70
CA ILE A 113 13.34 5.48 -17.14
C ILE A 113 13.85 4.03 -17.09
N GLY A 114 14.83 3.75 -17.93
CA GLY A 114 15.58 2.51 -17.91
C GLY A 114 16.78 2.56 -16.96
N ARG A 115 17.59 1.48 -16.99
CA ARG A 115 18.80 1.36 -16.18
C ARG A 115 19.81 2.45 -16.57
N PRO A 116 20.40 3.17 -15.62
CA PRO A 116 21.49 4.08 -15.91
C PRO A 116 22.72 3.32 -16.41
N GLU A 117 23.49 3.94 -17.29
CA GLU A 117 24.75 3.40 -17.78
C GLU A 117 25.88 3.68 -16.79
N GLY A 118 26.88 2.78 -16.78
CA GLY A 118 28.09 2.92 -15.99
C GLY A 118 27.94 2.57 -14.52
N GLU A 119 28.92 2.96 -13.74
CA GLU A 119 29.00 2.77 -12.29
C GLU A 119 29.72 3.95 -11.64
N THR A 120 29.46 4.19 -10.36
CA THR A 120 30.15 5.20 -9.56
C THR A 120 30.72 4.56 -8.30
N PRO A 121 31.74 5.17 -7.67
CA PRO A 121 32.29 4.66 -6.42
C PRO A 121 31.22 4.53 -5.34
N ILE A 122 31.19 3.40 -4.66
CA ILE A 122 30.30 3.18 -3.52
C ILE A 122 30.82 4.00 -2.34
N PRO A 123 30.01 4.85 -1.71
CA PRO A 123 30.43 5.56 -0.49
C PRO A 123 30.82 4.58 0.63
N ASP A 124 31.86 4.88 1.40
CA ASP A 124 32.33 4.02 2.50
C ASP A 124 31.25 3.75 3.57
N SER A 125 30.31 4.66 3.72
CA SER A 125 29.18 4.54 4.63
C SER A 125 28.08 3.59 4.15
N LEU A 126 28.07 3.19 2.86
CA LEU A 126 27.04 2.37 2.24
C LEU A 126 27.50 0.94 2.02
N GLY A 127 26.86 -0.01 2.70
CA GLY A 127 27.00 -1.45 2.40
C GLY A 127 26.14 -1.82 1.20
N TRP A 128 26.64 -1.56 -0.03
CA TRP A 128 25.83 -1.72 -1.26
C TRP A 128 25.28 -3.14 -1.45
N ASP A 129 26.07 -4.15 -1.13
CA ASP A 129 25.62 -5.54 -1.21
C ASP A 129 24.47 -5.85 -0.24
N LEU A 130 24.55 -5.37 0.99
CA LEU A 130 23.47 -5.47 1.99
C LEU A 130 22.24 -4.65 1.61
N TRP A 131 22.47 -3.46 1.00
CA TRP A 131 21.38 -2.61 0.52
C TRP A 131 20.61 -3.26 -0.64
N LEU A 132 21.32 -3.89 -1.59
CA LEU A 132 20.70 -4.68 -2.66
C LEU A 132 19.88 -5.83 -2.09
N GLY A 133 20.35 -6.46 -1.03
CA GLY A 133 19.60 -7.47 -0.30
C GLY A 133 19.04 -8.57 -1.20
N ALA A 134 17.73 -8.70 -1.24
CA ALA A 134 16.98 -9.67 -2.03
C ALA A 134 17.02 -9.41 -3.55
N ALA A 135 17.29 -8.18 -3.98
CA ALA A 135 17.29 -7.81 -5.40
C ALA A 135 18.53 -8.33 -6.14
N SER A 136 18.40 -8.53 -7.45
CA SER A 136 19.51 -8.94 -8.31
C SER A 136 20.68 -7.96 -8.23
N HIS A 137 21.90 -8.48 -8.32
CA HIS A 137 23.11 -7.65 -8.32
C HIS A 137 23.11 -6.65 -9.48
N ARG A 138 23.50 -5.40 -9.17
CA ARG A 138 23.74 -4.34 -10.14
C ARG A 138 24.79 -3.35 -9.64
N PRO A 139 25.51 -2.67 -10.55
CA PRO A 139 26.44 -1.61 -10.16
C PRO A 139 25.74 -0.48 -9.40
N TYR A 140 26.49 0.13 -8.48
CA TYR A 140 26.03 1.37 -7.84
C TYR A 140 26.18 2.55 -8.80
N VAL A 141 25.12 3.36 -8.88
CA VAL A 141 25.14 4.63 -9.59
C VAL A 141 24.60 5.69 -8.62
N GLU A 142 25.40 6.72 -8.40
CA GLU A 142 25.07 7.79 -7.43
C GLU A 142 23.70 8.38 -7.73
N ARG A 143 22.86 8.47 -6.68
CA ARG A 143 21.52 9.04 -6.74
C ARG A 143 20.52 8.33 -7.66
N ALA A 144 20.92 7.24 -8.34
CA ALA A 144 19.96 6.49 -9.16
C ALA A 144 18.94 5.74 -8.29
N TYR A 145 19.40 5.15 -7.19
CA TYR A 145 18.60 4.28 -6.31
C TYR A 145 18.53 4.82 -4.88
N HIS A 146 19.66 4.82 -4.18
CA HIS A 146 19.82 5.31 -2.82
C HIS A 146 20.03 6.84 -2.81
N PRO A 147 19.51 7.58 -1.79
CA PRO A 147 18.75 7.07 -0.63
C PRO A 147 17.23 7.06 -0.82
N PHE A 148 16.67 7.71 -1.86
CA PHE A 148 15.24 7.99 -1.99
C PHE A 148 14.59 7.44 -3.24
N ASN A 149 15.31 7.46 -4.38
CA ASN A 149 14.78 7.19 -5.72
C ASN A 149 14.43 5.71 -5.98
N TRP A 150 14.84 4.79 -5.09
CA TRP A 150 14.53 3.38 -5.14
C TRP A 150 13.03 3.09 -5.32
N ARG A 151 12.16 4.00 -4.86
CA ARG A 151 10.69 3.87 -4.93
C ARG A 151 10.15 3.66 -6.33
N GLY A 152 10.78 4.28 -7.32
CA GLY A 152 10.39 4.16 -8.72
C GLY A 152 10.84 2.88 -9.41
N TRP A 153 11.81 2.15 -8.85
CA TRP A 153 12.45 1.00 -9.48
C TRP A 153 11.72 -0.30 -9.17
N LEU A 154 11.42 -1.09 -10.22
CA LEU A 154 10.70 -2.36 -10.10
C LEU A 154 11.37 -3.36 -9.13
N ASP A 155 12.71 -3.36 -9.03
CA ASP A 155 13.44 -4.27 -8.17
C ASP A 155 13.49 -3.85 -6.70
N PHE A 156 13.19 -2.60 -6.38
CA PHE A 156 13.40 -2.05 -5.04
C PHE A 156 12.15 -1.49 -4.38
N GLY A 157 11.25 -0.92 -5.18
CA GLY A 157 10.05 -0.25 -4.71
C GLY A 157 8.79 -0.72 -5.40
N THR A 158 7.68 -0.16 -4.97
CA THR A 158 6.33 -0.50 -5.44
C THR A 158 5.66 0.66 -6.18
N GLY A 159 6.48 1.64 -6.62
CA GLY A 159 5.97 2.80 -7.37
C GLY A 159 5.00 3.65 -6.55
N VAL A 160 4.25 4.48 -7.27
CA VAL A 160 3.32 5.43 -6.64
C VAL A 160 2.16 4.71 -5.97
N VAL A 161 1.65 3.65 -6.56
CA VAL A 161 0.49 2.92 -6.01
C VAL A 161 0.84 2.29 -4.67
N GLY A 162 2.00 1.65 -4.54
CA GLY A 162 2.45 1.07 -3.28
C GLY A 162 2.81 2.14 -2.25
N ASP A 163 3.52 3.21 -2.67
CA ASP A 163 3.92 4.27 -1.75
C ASP A 163 2.73 5.05 -1.17
N MET A 164 1.79 5.46 -2.02
CA MET A 164 0.67 6.33 -1.62
C MET A 164 -0.64 5.59 -1.41
N GLY A 165 -0.85 4.43 -2.03
CA GLY A 165 -2.07 3.64 -1.89
C GLY A 165 -2.36 3.25 -0.44
N ALA A 166 -1.32 2.92 0.33
CA ALA A 166 -1.44 2.63 1.76
C ALA A 166 -1.95 3.82 2.60
N HIS A 167 -1.97 5.04 2.05
CA HIS A 167 -2.46 6.25 2.71
C HIS A 167 -3.75 6.78 2.12
N ILE A 168 -4.16 6.27 0.98
CA ILE A 168 -5.31 6.77 0.20
C ILE A 168 -6.34 5.66 0.01
N ILE A 169 -5.94 4.51 -0.55
CA ILE A 169 -6.85 3.35 -0.76
C ILE A 169 -7.30 2.75 0.58
N ASP A 170 -6.48 2.80 1.61
CA ASP A 170 -6.73 2.26 2.93
C ASP A 170 -8.12 2.63 3.49
N HIS A 171 -8.50 3.90 3.37
CA HIS A 171 -9.73 4.40 3.98
C HIS A 171 -11.01 3.87 3.32
N PRO A 172 -11.21 3.96 2.00
CA PRO A 172 -12.36 3.33 1.36
C PRO A 172 -12.27 1.79 1.41
N TYR A 173 -11.07 1.22 1.42
CA TYR A 173 -10.86 -0.22 1.55
C TYR A 173 -11.43 -0.75 2.86
N TRP A 174 -11.14 -0.08 3.97
CA TRP A 174 -11.66 -0.42 5.30
C TRP A 174 -13.15 -0.14 5.38
N ALA A 175 -13.57 1.09 5.08
CA ALA A 175 -14.95 1.53 5.26
C ALA A 175 -15.97 0.72 4.45
N LEU A 176 -15.57 0.20 3.29
CA LEU A 176 -16.41 -0.59 2.40
C LEU A 176 -16.16 -2.10 2.51
N ASN A 177 -15.23 -2.53 3.38
CA ASN A 177 -14.84 -3.94 3.46
C ASN A 177 -14.63 -4.55 2.06
N LEU A 178 -13.71 -3.92 1.26
CA LEU A 178 -13.63 -4.21 -0.17
C LEU A 178 -13.19 -5.65 -0.49
N GLY A 179 -12.27 -6.20 0.32
CA GLY A 179 -11.67 -7.49 0.00
C GLY A 179 -10.70 -7.40 -1.19
N LEU A 180 -10.54 -8.46 -1.95
CA LEU A 180 -9.66 -8.45 -3.13
C LEU A 180 -10.46 -8.19 -4.40
N PRO A 181 -9.89 -7.44 -5.37
CA PRO A 181 -10.55 -7.20 -6.65
C PRO A 181 -10.56 -8.48 -7.49
N SER A 182 -11.62 -8.69 -8.25
CA SER A 182 -11.73 -9.81 -9.20
C SER A 182 -11.26 -9.44 -10.61
N ARG A 183 -11.26 -8.15 -10.96
CA ARG A 183 -10.83 -7.66 -12.27
C ARG A 183 -10.04 -6.38 -12.12
N ILE A 184 -8.94 -6.28 -12.86
CA ILE A 184 -8.06 -5.11 -12.83
C ILE A 184 -7.68 -4.74 -14.27
N SER A 185 -7.69 -3.45 -14.58
CA SER A 185 -7.15 -2.92 -15.84
C SER A 185 -6.43 -1.61 -15.62
N ALA A 186 -5.49 -1.29 -16.47
CA ALA A 186 -4.73 -0.05 -16.36
C ALA A 186 -4.49 0.60 -17.71
N SER A 187 -4.33 1.91 -17.70
CA SER A 187 -3.69 2.70 -18.74
C SER A 187 -2.58 3.53 -18.11
N SER A 188 -1.45 3.68 -18.79
CA SER A 188 -0.30 4.40 -18.25
C SER A 188 0.39 5.23 -19.31
N SER A 189 1.18 6.20 -18.88
CA SER A 189 2.21 6.79 -19.71
C SER A 189 3.16 5.67 -20.14
N ARG A 190 3.86 5.88 -21.26
CA ARG A 190 4.66 4.85 -21.94
C ARG A 190 5.45 3.98 -20.96
N PHE A 191 5.12 2.69 -20.93
CA PHE A 191 5.88 1.61 -20.32
C PHE A 191 6.25 0.63 -21.45
N GLY A 192 7.53 0.30 -21.62
CA GLY A 192 8.00 -0.54 -22.74
C GLY A 192 9.33 -1.22 -22.46
N ARG A 193 9.86 -1.92 -23.48
CA ARG A 193 11.14 -2.64 -23.36
C ARG A 193 12.25 -1.71 -22.88
N GLY A 194 13.05 -2.21 -21.92
CA GLY A 194 14.16 -1.46 -21.31
C GLY A 194 13.74 -0.51 -20.18
N MET A 195 12.47 -0.40 -19.84
CA MET A 195 12.04 0.31 -18.64
C MET A 195 12.26 -0.59 -17.43
N GLU A 196 12.88 -0.02 -16.39
CA GLU A 196 13.08 -0.70 -15.10
C GLU A 196 12.44 0.04 -13.94
N THR A 197 11.69 1.09 -14.25
CA THR A 197 10.91 1.88 -13.31
C THR A 197 9.43 1.88 -13.71
N PHE A 198 8.57 2.17 -12.76
CA PHE A 198 7.15 2.38 -13.02
C PHE A 198 6.92 3.58 -13.97
N PRO A 199 5.76 3.68 -14.64
CA PRO A 199 5.44 4.79 -15.54
C PRO A 199 5.28 6.11 -14.76
N ILE A 200 5.43 7.24 -15.44
CA ILE A 200 5.28 8.58 -14.84
C ILE A 200 3.86 8.84 -14.36
N ALA A 201 2.87 8.30 -15.07
CA ALA A 201 1.45 8.44 -14.74
C ALA A 201 0.69 7.17 -15.05
N SER A 202 -0.28 6.85 -14.22
CA SER A 202 -1.16 5.72 -14.43
C SER A 202 -2.61 6.00 -14.01
N LYS A 203 -3.52 5.28 -14.65
CA LYS A 203 -4.92 5.18 -14.26
C LYS A 203 -5.26 3.71 -14.17
N ILE A 204 -5.67 3.25 -12.98
CA ILE A 204 -5.92 1.85 -12.70
C ILE A 204 -7.37 1.68 -12.26
N HIS A 205 -8.05 0.70 -12.82
CA HIS A 205 -9.42 0.34 -12.47
C HIS A 205 -9.41 -1.00 -11.74
N PHE A 206 -10.05 -1.04 -10.58
CA PHE A 206 -10.31 -2.25 -9.80
C PHE A 206 -11.80 -2.50 -9.72
N GLU A 207 -12.24 -3.73 -9.97
CA GLU A 207 -13.62 -4.15 -9.76
C GLU A 207 -13.68 -5.10 -8.57
N PHE A 208 -14.36 -4.67 -7.51
CA PHE A 208 -14.58 -5.48 -6.31
C PHE A 208 -15.97 -6.10 -6.40
N PRO A 209 -16.10 -7.42 -6.24
CA PRO A 209 -17.40 -8.08 -6.26
C PRO A 209 -18.30 -7.61 -5.12
N ALA A 210 -19.62 -7.73 -5.30
CA ALA A 210 -20.57 -7.52 -4.21
C ALA A 210 -20.29 -8.50 -3.07
N ASN A 211 -20.65 -8.09 -1.85
CA ASN A 211 -20.66 -8.96 -0.69
C ASN A 211 -21.98 -8.78 0.08
N ASP A 212 -22.11 -9.44 1.24
CA ASP A 212 -23.36 -9.44 2.02
C ASP A 212 -23.77 -8.03 2.53
N THR A 213 -22.84 -7.06 2.52
CA THR A 213 -23.05 -5.73 3.11
C THR A 213 -23.09 -4.61 2.09
N ARG A 214 -22.69 -4.83 0.83
CA ARG A 214 -22.62 -3.80 -0.20
C ARG A 214 -22.72 -4.35 -1.62
N PRO A 215 -23.15 -3.54 -2.60
CA PRO A 215 -23.07 -3.88 -4.03
C PRO A 215 -21.61 -4.00 -4.50
N SER A 216 -21.40 -4.39 -5.76
CA SER A 216 -20.09 -4.32 -6.40
C SER A 216 -19.59 -2.86 -6.45
N VAL A 217 -18.27 -2.68 -6.27
CA VAL A 217 -17.62 -1.36 -6.27
C VAL A 217 -16.56 -1.29 -7.35
N LYS A 218 -16.58 -0.20 -8.12
CA LYS A 218 -15.49 0.18 -9.02
C LYS A 218 -14.61 1.22 -8.35
N MET A 219 -13.33 0.91 -8.15
CA MET A 219 -12.36 1.88 -7.67
C MET A 219 -11.41 2.27 -8.80
N THR A 220 -11.16 3.56 -8.94
CA THR A 220 -10.20 4.08 -9.90
C THR A 220 -9.09 4.84 -9.17
N TRP A 221 -7.86 4.42 -9.42
CA TRP A 221 -6.65 5.10 -8.99
C TRP A 221 -6.12 6.01 -10.09
N TYR A 222 -5.57 7.17 -9.68
CA TYR A 222 -4.94 8.13 -10.59
C TYR A 222 -3.63 8.63 -9.96
N ASP A 223 -2.56 8.71 -10.76
CA ASP A 223 -1.30 9.30 -10.34
C ASP A 223 -0.63 10.08 -11.49
N GLY A 224 0.55 10.64 -11.22
CA GLY A 224 1.30 11.43 -12.21
C GLY A 224 0.60 12.72 -12.63
N GLY A 225 -0.21 13.31 -11.76
CA GLY A 225 -0.97 14.52 -12.04
C GLY A 225 -2.35 14.28 -12.66
N LEU A 226 -2.71 13.02 -12.93
CA LEU A 226 -4.07 12.68 -13.34
C LEU A 226 -5.02 12.79 -12.14
N MET A 227 -6.24 13.23 -12.41
CA MET A 227 -7.28 13.40 -11.39
C MET A 227 -8.63 12.87 -11.90
N PRO A 228 -9.54 12.49 -10.99
CA PRO A 228 -10.93 12.25 -11.37
C PRO A 228 -11.63 13.54 -11.80
N GLU A 229 -12.77 13.39 -12.46
CA GLU A 229 -13.63 14.53 -12.76
C GLU A 229 -14.05 15.24 -11.47
N ARG A 230 -14.11 16.58 -11.56
CA ARG A 230 -14.59 17.40 -10.43
C ARG A 230 -16.09 17.17 -10.23
N PRO A 231 -16.53 16.79 -9.03
CA PRO A 231 -17.95 16.65 -8.75
C PRO A 231 -18.72 17.95 -8.98
N LEU A 232 -19.86 17.87 -9.66
CA LEU A 232 -20.69 19.05 -9.99
C LEU A 232 -21.14 19.85 -8.74
N GLY A 233 -21.31 19.17 -7.61
CA GLY A 233 -21.70 19.80 -6.35
C GLY A 233 -20.55 20.44 -5.57
N LEU A 234 -19.31 20.27 -6.00
CA LEU A 234 -18.16 20.86 -5.30
C LEU A 234 -18.05 22.36 -5.64
N GLU A 235 -18.01 23.21 -4.63
CA GLU A 235 -18.01 24.66 -4.75
C GLU A 235 -16.82 25.17 -5.57
N ASN A 236 -17.05 26.23 -6.38
CA ASN A 236 -15.97 26.85 -7.15
C ASN A 236 -14.83 27.32 -6.24
N GLY A 237 -13.60 27.03 -6.64
CA GLY A 237 -12.39 27.37 -5.90
C GLY A 237 -12.08 26.43 -4.71
N ARG A 238 -12.99 25.54 -4.32
CA ARG A 238 -12.69 24.53 -3.30
C ARG A 238 -11.77 23.45 -3.88
N GLN A 239 -10.69 23.17 -3.20
CA GLN A 239 -9.75 22.12 -3.59
C GLN A 239 -10.39 20.72 -3.48
N MET A 240 -10.06 19.83 -4.42
CA MET A 240 -10.37 18.41 -4.31
C MET A 240 -9.29 17.73 -3.46
N GLY A 241 -9.69 17.09 -2.36
CA GLY A 241 -8.75 16.47 -1.42
C GLY A 241 -7.82 17.49 -0.75
N ASP A 242 -6.55 17.16 -0.69
CA ASP A 242 -5.49 18.05 -0.20
C ASP A 242 -4.33 18.18 -1.22
N ASN A 243 -3.20 18.81 -0.82
CA ASN A 243 -2.06 19.05 -1.72
C ASN A 243 -1.39 17.76 -2.21
N ASP A 244 -1.55 16.65 -1.50
CA ASP A 244 -0.89 15.38 -1.82
C ASP A 244 -1.81 14.41 -2.59
N GLY A 245 -3.13 14.65 -2.57
CA GLY A 245 -4.12 13.80 -3.23
C GLY A 245 -5.46 13.77 -2.51
N GLY A 246 -6.22 12.70 -2.70
CA GLY A 246 -7.50 12.55 -2.00
C GLY A 246 -8.33 11.38 -2.49
N VAL A 247 -9.55 11.32 -1.97
CA VAL A 247 -10.54 10.29 -2.28
C VAL A 247 -11.92 10.91 -2.46
N LEU A 248 -12.67 10.39 -3.43
CA LEU A 248 -14.12 10.56 -3.54
C LEU A 248 -14.78 9.19 -3.38
N ILE A 249 -15.66 9.06 -2.41
CA ILE A 249 -16.55 7.90 -2.25
C ILE A 249 -17.92 8.34 -2.75
N VAL A 250 -18.34 7.76 -3.88
CA VAL A 250 -19.56 8.17 -4.59
C VAL A 250 -20.70 7.22 -4.26
N GLY A 251 -21.65 7.73 -3.51
CA GLY A 251 -22.89 7.02 -3.20
C GLY A 251 -24.10 7.57 -3.96
N GLN A 252 -25.21 6.86 -3.91
CA GLN A 252 -26.47 7.25 -4.59
C GLN A 252 -27.04 8.56 -4.07
N ARG A 253 -26.77 8.89 -2.81
CA ARG A 253 -27.35 10.10 -2.15
C ARG A 253 -26.35 11.22 -2.06
N ASN A 254 -25.13 10.93 -1.66
CA ASN A 254 -24.09 11.91 -1.39
C ASN A 254 -22.72 11.41 -1.81
N ILE A 255 -21.79 12.34 -1.96
CA ILE A 255 -20.37 12.07 -2.18
C ILE A 255 -19.63 12.47 -0.91
N LEU A 256 -18.78 11.59 -0.40
CA LEU A 256 -17.81 11.88 0.66
C LEU A 256 -16.44 12.14 0.03
N MET A 257 -15.84 13.28 0.36
CA MET A 257 -14.48 13.64 -0.05
C MET A 257 -13.58 13.73 1.18
N HIS A 258 -12.34 13.25 1.05
CA HIS A 258 -11.31 13.46 2.07
C HIS A 258 -9.91 13.59 1.45
N GLY A 259 -8.97 14.17 2.18
CA GLY A 259 -7.56 14.24 1.81
C GLY A 259 -6.80 12.95 2.11
N VAL A 260 -5.50 12.96 1.80
CA VAL A 260 -4.58 11.87 2.15
C VAL A 260 -4.59 11.62 3.66
N TYR A 261 -4.36 10.40 4.10
CA TYR A 261 -4.45 9.97 5.51
C TYR A 261 -5.86 10.09 6.13
N GLY A 262 -6.91 10.18 5.30
CA GLY A 262 -8.29 10.37 5.78
C GLY A 262 -8.56 11.76 6.33
N ARG A 263 -7.76 12.76 5.97
CA ARG A 263 -7.92 14.13 6.48
C ARG A 263 -9.23 14.75 6.02
N ASP A 264 -9.89 15.43 6.94
CA ASP A 264 -11.05 16.30 6.72
C ASP A 264 -12.17 15.65 5.87
N PRO A 265 -12.76 14.52 6.32
CA PRO A 265 -13.80 13.84 5.57
C PRO A 265 -15.09 14.68 5.61
N GLN A 266 -15.60 15.06 4.43
CA GLN A 266 -16.75 15.94 4.28
C GLN A 266 -17.66 15.48 3.15
N LEU A 267 -18.97 15.59 3.35
CA LEU A 267 -19.96 15.44 2.27
C LEU A 267 -19.89 16.64 1.32
N ILE A 268 -20.18 16.41 0.05
CA ILE A 268 -20.26 17.43 -0.99
C ILE A 268 -21.72 17.62 -1.41
N PRO A 269 -22.18 18.88 -1.54
CA PRO A 269 -21.56 20.16 -1.19
C PRO A 269 -21.48 20.42 0.33
N ALA A 270 -20.76 21.47 0.74
CA ALA A 270 -20.64 21.86 2.16
C ALA A 270 -22.00 22.14 2.82
N SER A 271 -22.97 22.63 2.06
CA SER A 271 -24.35 22.81 2.55
C SER A 271 -25.02 21.49 2.94
N VAL A 272 -24.76 20.41 2.21
CA VAL A 272 -25.22 19.06 2.56
C VAL A 272 -24.50 18.58 3.82
N HIS A 273 -23.17 18.74 3.87
CA HIS A 273 -22.40 18.37 5.05
C HIS A 273 -22.92 19.05 6.34
N SER A 274 -23.26 20.32 6.24
CA SER A 274 -23.80 21.10 7.38
C SER A 274 -25.25 20.73 7.76
N SER A 275 -26.02 20.17 6.84
CA SER A 275 -27.43 19.81 7.05
C SER A 275 -27.63 18.34 7.47
N VAL A 276 -26.71 17.46 7.17
CA VAL A 276 -26.77 16.05 7.55
C VAL A 276 -26.22 15.90 8.97
N GLN A 277 -26.94 15.17 9.81
CA GLN A 277 -26.47 14.88 11.16
C GLN A 277 -25.13 14.13 11.09
N ALA A 278 -24.14 14.59 11.88
CA ALA A 278 -22.86 13.91 12.01
C ALA A 278 -23.08 12.46 12.48
N PRO A 279 -22.31 11.49 11.95
CA PRO A 279 -22.46 10.10 12.33
C PRO A 279 -22.15 9.87 13.80
N GLU A 280 -22.80 8.87 14.38
CA GLU A 280 -22.47 8.41 15.72
C GLU A 280 -21.03 7.84 15.76
N ARG A 281 -20.32 8.12 16.83
CA ARG A 281 -18.98 7.55 17.06
C ARG A 281 -19.10 6.11 17.55
N THR A 282 -19.03 5.17 16.64
CA THR A 282 -19.19 3.73 16.92
C THR A 282 -17.88 2.96 17.04
N LEU A 283 -16.81 3.48 16.43
CA LEU A 283 -15.51 2.83 16.45
C LEU A 283 -14.63 3.33 17.62
N PRO A 284 -13.86 2.46 18.27
CA PRO A 284 -12.85 2.86 19.25
C PRO A 284 -11.83 3.82 18.62
N ARG A 285 -11.49 4.87 19.36
CA ARG A 285 -10.43 5.81 18.95
C ARG A 285 -9.07 5.20 19.27
N SER A 286 -8.17 5.31 18.31
CA SER A 286 -6.82 4.76 18.41
C SER A 286 -5.96 5.57 19.37
N THR A 287 -5.06 4.90 20.05
CA THR A 287 -3.99 5.52 20.84
C THR A 287 -2.80 5.95 19.97
N GLY A 288 -2.85 5.67 18.67
CA GLY A 288 -1.81 5.93 17.68
C GLY A 288 -1.18 4.65 17.15
N ILE A 289 -0.76 4.67 15.88
CA ILE A 289 -0.33 3.48 15.13
C ILE A 289 0.81 2.69 15.80
N TYR A 290 1.75 3.37 16.44
CA TYR A 290 2.83 2.75 17.19
C TYR A 290 2.37 2.25 18.56
N GLN A 291 1.52 3.04 19.23
CA GLN A 291 1.04 2.69 20.56
C GLN A 291 0.10 1.48 20.56
N GLU A 292 -0.76 1.36 19.53
CA GLU A 292 -1.57 0.15 19.31
C GLU A 292 -0.72 -1.12 19.27
N TRP A 293 0.41 -1.07 18.54
CA TRP A 293 1.32 -2.20 18.42
C TRP A 293 1.99 -2.54 19.76
N ILE A 294 2.52 -1.53 20.45
CA ILE A 294 3.13 -1.70 21.78
C ILE A 294 2.11 -2.23 22.79
N ASP A 295 0.90 -1.71 22.77
CA ASP A 295 -0.17 -2.12 23.67
C ASP A 295 -0.58 -3.58 23.43
N ALA A 296 -0.69 -3.99 22.16
CA ALA A 296 -1.02 -5.36 21.79
C ALA A 296 0.11 -6.37 22.13
N ILE A 297 1.38 -5.93 22.11
CA ILE A 297 2.51 -6.74 22.59
C ILE A 297 2.40 -6.97 24.09
N LYS A 298 2.12 -5.92 24.86
CA LYS A 298 2.04 -5.98 26.32
C LYS A 298 0.77 -6.66 26.83
N ASP A 299 -0.31 -6.55 26.07
CA ASP A 299 -1.63 -7.08 26.42
C ASP A 299 -2.25 -7.78 25.20
N ARG A 300 -2.17 -9.11 25.18
CA ARG A 300 -2.63 -9.96 24.07
C ARG A 300 -4.16 -9.96 23.88
N SER A 301 -4.92 -9.35 24.77
CA SER A 301 -6.36 -9.09 24.56
C SER A 301 -6.62 -7.95 23.59
N LYS A 302 -5.67 -7.05 23.42
CA LYS A 302 -5.70 -5.95 22.44
C LYS A 302 -5.30 -6.42 21.06
N ARG A 303 -5.74 -5.69 20.03
CA ARG A 303 -5.42 -5.96 18.63
C ARG A 303 -4.88 -4.69 17.99
N THR A 304 -4.00 -4.88 17.02
CA THR A 304 -3.59 -3.83 16.10
C THR A 304 -4.65 -3.66 15.01
N THR A 305 -4.90 -2.44 14.57
CA THR A 305 -5.92 -2.19 13.54
C THR A 305 -5.41 -2.42 12.13
N SER A 306 -4.10 -2.38 11.90
CA SER A 306 -3.45 -2.67 10.62
C SER A 306 -2.44 -3.82 10.72
N GLY A 307 -2.85 -4.92 11.37
CA GLY A 307 -2.08 -6.17 11.41
C GLY A 307 -1.95 -6.80 10.02
N PHE A 308 -1.06 -7.78 9.87
CA PHE A 308 -0.70 -8.34 8.56
C PHE A 308 -1.85 -9.04 7.84
N GLU A 309 -2.88 -9.50 8.53
CA GLU A 309 -4.10 -10.01 7.89
C GLU A 309 -4.80 -8.93 7.07
N TYR A 310 -4.99 -7.74 7.65
CA TYR A 310 -5.60 -6.59 6.97
C TYR A 310 -4.64 -5.96 5.95
N SER A 311 -3.44 -5.59 6.42
CA SER A 311 -2.47 -4.85 5.61
C SER A 311 -1.90 -5.68 4.45
N GLY A 312 -1.86 -7.00 4.59
CA GLY A 312 -1.49 -7.91 3.50
C GLY A 312 -2.48 -7.84 2.35
N ARG A 313 -3.78 -7.89 2.62
CA ARG A 313 -4.82 -7.79 1.58
C ARG A 313 -4.86 -6.41 0.93
N LEU A 314 -4.68 -5.35 1.72
CA LEU A 314 -4.57 -3.98 1.20
C LEU A 314 -3.36 -3.85 0.27
N THR A 315 -2.19 -4.35 0.70
CA THR A 315 -0.96 -4.32 -0.10
C THR A 315 -1.10 -5.19 -1.36
N GLU A 316 -1.68 -6.39 -1.25
CA GLU A 316 -1.99 -7.25 -2.40
C GLU A 316 -2.84 -6.48 -3.44
N THR A 317 -3.88 -5.77 -3.02
CA THR A 317 -4.70 -4.94 -3.93
C THR A 317 -3.84 -3.91 -4.69
N MET A 318 -2.95 -3.21 -4.01
CA MET A 318 -2.04 -2.24 -4.63
C MET A 318 -1.08 -2.89 -5.63
N LEU A 319 -0.51 -4.02 -5.26
CA LEU A 319 0.43 -4.78 -6.11
C LEU A 319 -0.25 -5.36 -7.35
N LEU A 320 -1.50 -5.82 -7.25
CA LEU A 320 -2.30 -6.21 -8.42
C LEU A 320 -2.50 -5.04 -9.39
N GLY A 321 -2.68 -3.83 -8.87
CA GLY A 321 -2.70 -2.60 -9.69
C GLY A 321 -1.38 -2.33 -10.40
N ASN A 322 -0.25 -2.54 -9.72
CA ASN A 322 1.08 -2.44 -10.32
C ASN A 322 1.27 -3.45 -11.46
N ILE A 323 0.84 -4.70 -11.25
CA ILE A 323 0.90 -5.74 -12.29
C ILE A 323 0.06 -5.33 -13.51
N ALA A 324 -1.16 -4.84 -13.28
CA ALA A 324 -2.00 -4.33 -14.37
C ALA A 324 -1.34 -3.15 -15.11
N THR A 325 -0.61 -2.28 -14.41
CA THR A 325 0.14 -1.17 -15.00
C THR A 325 1.30 -1.67 -15.88
N ILE A 326 2.03 -2.69 -15.42
CA ILE A 326 3.09 -3.33 -16.21
C ILE A 326 2.51 -3.98 -17.48
N ARG A 327 1.30 -4.54 -17.40
CA ARG A 327 0.59 -5.19 -18.51
C ARG A 327 -0.28 -4.23 -19.34
N ALA A 328 -0.31 -2.93 -19.00
CA ALA A 328 -1.21 -1.95 -19.66
C ALA A 328 -1.00 -1.81 -21.17
N GLY A 329 0.23 -2.03 -21.66
CA GLY A 329 0.56 -1.99 -23.09
C GLY A 329 -0.16 -3.03 -23.95
N ASP A 330 -0.65 -4.10 -23.34
CA ASP A 330 -1.37 -5.17 -24.03
C ASP A 330 -2.90 -4.94 -24.07
N HIS A 331 -3.36 -3.81 -23.51
CA HIS A 331 -4.79 -3.41 -23.46
C HIS A 331 -5.71 -4.49 -22.85
N LYS A 332 -5.20 -5.26 -21.88
CA LYS A 332 -5.94 -6.36 -21.27
C LYS A 332 -6.66 -5.94 -20.00
N VAL A 333 -7.77 -6.59 -19.74
CA VAL A 333 -8.38 -6.66 -18.42
C VAL A 333 -7.90 -7.97 -17.79
N LEU A 334 -7.31 -7.89 -16.61
CA LEU A 334 -6.81 -9.04 -15.88
C LEU A 334 -7.89 -9.57 -14.95
N ASP A 335 -8.26 -10.82 -15.10
CA ASP A 335 -9.20 -11.53 -14.23
C ASP A 335 -8.41 -12.25 -13.15
N TYR A 336 -8.63 -11.89 -11.88
CA TYR A 336 -7.89 -12.40 -10.73
C TYR A 336 -8.74 -13.31 -9.86
N ASP A 337 -8.27 -14.54 -9.66
CA ASP A 337 -8.81 -15.48 -8.69
C ASP A 337 -8.02 -15.37 -7.37
N ALA A 338 -8.64 -14.72 -6.40
CA ALA A 338 -8.06 -14.54 -5.08
C ALA A 338 -7.84 -15.86 -4.31
N GLY A 339 -8.65 -16.89 -4.59
CA GLY A 339 -8.53 -18.20 -3.95
C GLY A 339 -7.23 -18.91 -4.32
N SER A 340 -6.94 -18.98 -5.60
CA SER A 340 -5.72 -19.60 -6.15
C SER A 340 -4.53 -18.66 -6.26
N MET A 341 -4.71 -17.35 -5.98
CA MET A 341 -3.69 -16.30 -6.18
C MET A 341 -3.16 -16.32 -7.62
N ARG A 342 -4.06 -16.27 -8.61
CA ARG A 342 -3.69 -16.31 -10.02
C ARG A 342 -4.52 -15.38 -10.89
N PHE A 343 -3.88 -14.83 -11.90
CA PHE A 343 -4.60 -14.30 -13.06
C PHE A 343 -5.01 -15.47 -13.96
N THR A 344 -6.31 -15.58 -14.22
CA THR A 344 -6.87 -16.72 -14.95
C THR A 344 -6.76 -16.56 -16.48
N ASN A 345 -6.53 -15.33 -16.93
CA ASN A 345 -6.52 -14.97 -18.35
C ASN A 345 -5.19 -14.38 -18.85
N ASP A 346 -4.15 -14.30 -18.01
CA ASP A 346 -2.82 -13.80 -18.41
C ASP A 346 -1.69 -14.50 -17.64
N GLU A 347 -1.03 -15.47 -18.29
CA GLU A 347 0.05 -16.25 -17.65
C GLU A 347 1.31 -15.40 -17.39
N GLU A 348 1.59 -14.40 -18.23
CA GLU A 348 2.74 -13.51 -18.00
C GLU A 348 2.52 -12.63 -16.76
N ALA A 349 1.28 -12.18 -16.51
CA ALA A 349 0.94 -11.47 -15.29
C ALA A 349 1.23 -12.29 -14.02
N ASN A 350 1.07 -13.62 -14.08
CA ASN A 350 1.39 -14.51 -12.97
C ASN A 350 2.87 -14.50 -12.58
N GLY A 351 3.76 -14.21 -13.53
CA GLY A 351 5.19 -14.08 -13.29
C GLY A 351 5.57 -12.92 -12.36
N TYR A 352 4.67 -11.94 -12.17
CA TYR A 352 4.88 -10.79 -11.28
C TYR A 352 4.27 -10.97 -9.88
N LEU A 353 3.57 -12.08 -9.62
CA LEU A 353 3.00 -12.36 -8.29
C LEU A 353 4.06 -12.71 -7.25
N ASP A 354 5.22 -13.13 -7.70
CA ASP A 354 6.39 -13.48 -6.89
C ASP A 354 7.69 -12.97 -7.54
N LYS A 355 8.82 -13.15 -6.88
CA LYS A 355 10.14 -12.77 -7.38
C LYS A 355 11.19 -13.82 -7.03
N SER A 356 12.30 -13.81 -7.75
CA SER A 356 13.50 -14.54 -7.36
C SER A 356 14.29 -13.77 -6.32
N TYR A 357 14.80 -14.47 -5.31
CA TYR A 357 15.61 -13.90 -4.25
C TYR A 357 17.07 -14.22 -4.47
N ARG A 358 17.92 -13.24 -4.22
CA ARG A 358 19.37 -13.48 -4.19
C ARG A 358 19.73 -14.45 -3.04
N PRO A 359 20.69 -15.37 -3.23
CA PRO A 359 21.12 -16.30 -2.20
C PRO A 359 21.44 -15.61 -0.86
N GLY A 360 20.92 -16.14 0.24
CA GLY A 360 21.06 -15.58 1.59
C GLY A 360 20.07 -14.46 1.95
N PHE A 361 19.14 -14.10 1.05
CA PHE A 361 18.11 -13.08 1.30
C PHE A 361 16.70 -13.58 0.95
N GLY A 362 16.49 -14.89 0.88
CA GLY A 362 15.17 -15.48 0.65
C GLY A 362 14.24 -15.37 1.87
N LEU A 363 13.00 -15.77 1.65
CA LEU A 363 12.03 -15.96 2.72
C LEU A 363 12.29 -17.33 3.36
N VAL A 364 12.90 -17.37 4.53
CA VAL A 364 13.28 -18.60 5.23
C VAL A 364 12.21 -18.98 6.23
#